data_d1afb75041eee2e168ef2dddbc938965
#
_entry.id   d1afb75041eee2e168ef2dddbc938965
#
_cell.length_a   1.000
_cell.length_b   1.000
_cell.length_c   1.000
_cell.angle_alpha   90.00
_cell.angle_beta   90.00
_cell.angle_gamma   90.00
#
_symmetry.space_group_name_H-M   'P 1'
#
loop_
_entity.id
_entity.type
_entity.pdbx_description
1 polymer ?
#
loop_
_entity_poly.entity_id
_entity_poly.type
_entity_poly.pdbx_seq_one_letter_code
_entity_poly.pdbx_strand_id
1 'polypeptide(L)'
;MRYYFAPLEGITGYCFRQAHHQYFPGLDAYFTPFVVATYTKKLKSREKRDVLPENNAGVPTIPQILTNHAEEFLFCARYLAEFGYPEINLNLGCPVGTVTAKGKGSGMLKNPEEMDRFLNAVCEGAEQITVTGEDGRVQPIRISVKTRLGWEDPSEFEELLSVYERYPLSELIIHARTRQELYRGRPELEEFAKAYHRENGPAGSASVAEGADSGFSAEKCTD
;
A
#
# COMPACT_ATOMS: atom_id res chain seq x y z
N MET A 1 13.22 13.43 -2.55
CA MET A 1 11.88 13.09 -1.99
C MET A 1 11.09 12.41 -3.09
N ARG A 2 10.33 11.34 -2.79
CA ARG A 2 9.46 10.66 -3.75
C ARG A 2 8.00 11.03 -3.49
N TYR A 3 7.23 11.24 -4.55
CA TYR A 3 5.82 11.64 -4.47
C TYR A 3 4.93 10.57 -5.09
N TYR A 4 3.94 10.09 -4.33
CA TYR A 4 3.04 9.03 -4.76
C TYR A 4 1.59 9.49 -4.79
N PHE A 5 0.84 9.01 -5.77
CA PHE A 5 -0.61 9.19 -5.78
C PHE A 5 -1.27 8.02 -5.06
N ALA A 6 -1.86 8.31 -3.89
CA ALA A 6 -2.52 7.31 -3.06
C ALA A 6 -3.77 6.72 -3.75
N PRO A 7 -4.10 5.43 -3.51
CA PRO A 7 -5.27 4.80 -4.09
C PRO A 7 -6.57 5.34 -3.46
N LEU A 8 -7.54 5.69 -4.31
CA LEU A 8 -8.90 6.05 -3.92
C LEU A 8 -9.89 5.18 -4.70
N GLU A 9 -10.60 4.30 -3.98
CA GLU A 9 -11.59 3.42 -4.57
C GLU A 9 -12.68 4.22 -5.31
N GLY A 10 -12.96 3.83 -6.56
CA GLY A 10 -13.92 4.50 -7.41
C GLY A 10 -13.41 5.77 -8.12
N ILE A 11 -12.25 6.30 -7.78
CA ILE A 11 -11.70 7.55 -8.33
C ILE A 11 -10.43 7.29 -9.13
N THR A 12 -9.40 6.70 -8.53
CA THR A 12 -8.07 6.57 -9.14
C THR A 12 -7.94 5.38 -10.10
N GLY A 13 -8.98 5.07 -10.86
CA GLY A 13 -8.95 4.09 -11.94
C GLY A 13 -7.95 4.48 -13.04
N TYR A 14 -7.70 3.59 -13.99
CA TYR A 14 -6.67 3.79 -15.01
C TYR A 14 -6.88 5.07 -15.82
N CYS A 15 -8.11 5.41 -16.20
CA CYS A 15 -8.39 6.67 -16.93
C CYS A 15 -7.95 7.91 -16.15
N PHE A 16 -8.20 7.92 -14.82
CA PHE A 16 -7.75 9.02 -13.97
C PHE A 16 -6.21 9.09 -13.93
N ARG A 17 -5.54 7.94 -13.69
CA ARG A 17 -4.08 7.90 -13.61
C ARG A 17 -3.41 8.37 -14.90
N GLN A 18 -3.91 7.92 -16.05
CA GLN A 18 -3.43 8.36 -17.36
C GLN A 18 -3.59 9.88 -17.53
N ALA A 19 -4.79 10.41 -17.28
CA ALA A 19 -5.05 11.84 -17.40
C ALA A 19 -4.19 12.66 -16.42
N HIS A 20 -4.13 12.23 -15.15
CA HIS A 20 -3.33 12.92 -14.15
C HIS A 20 -1.83 12.92 -14.53
N HIS A 21 -1.28 11.75 -14.92
CA HIS A 21 0.11 11.64 -15.31
C HIS A 21 0.45 12.55 -16.53
N GLN A 22 -0.46 12.64 -17.48
CA GLN A 22 -0.28 13.47 -18.66
C GLN A 22 -0.25 14.97 -18.34
N TYR A 23 -1.14 15.42 -17.46
CA TYR A 23 -1.33 16.86 -17.19
C TYR A 23 -0.62 17.38 -15.95
N PHE A 24 -0.27 16.48 -15.03
CA PHE A 24 0.42 16.79 -13.77
C PHE A 24 1.63 15.86 -13.57
N PRO A 25 2.69 16.02 -14.38
CA PRO A 25 3.89 15.19 -14.28
C PRO A 25 4.63 15.45 -12.97
N GLY A 26 5.47 14.50 -12.57
CA GLY A 26 6.36 14.66 -11.40
C GLY A 26 6.04 13.73 -10.23
N LEU A 27 5.06 12.82 -10.39
CA LEU A 27 4.84 11.75 -9.43
C LEU A 27 5.71 10.53 -9.77
N ASP A 28 6.31 9.93 -8.75
CA ASP A 28 7.17 8.75 -8.88
C ASP A 28 6.36 7.46 -9.03
N ALA A 29 5.15 7.40 -8.47
CA ALA A 29 4.24 6.26 -8.66
C ALA A 29 2.76 6.59 -8.40
N TYR A 30 1.90 5.75 -8.97
CA TYR A 30 0.45 5.73 -8.79
C TYR A 30 0.01 4.38 -8.27
N PHE A 31 -0.72 4.35 -7.16
CA PHE A 31 -1.33 3.11 -6.69
C PHE A 31 -2.69 2.88 -7.35
N THR A 32 -2.96 1.64 -7.76
CA THR A 32 -4.29 1.30 -8.28
C THR A 32 -5.33 1.29 -7.15
N PRO A 33 -6.63 1.53 -7.45
CA PRO A 33 -7.68 1.04 -6.58
C PRO A 33 -7.42 -0.43 -6.25
N PHE A 34 -7.75 -0.86 -5.04
CA PHE A 34 -7.39 -2.21 -4.64
C PHE A 34 -8.14 -3.28 -5.43
N VAL A 35 -7.41 -4.32 -5.79
CA VAL A 35 -7.93 -5.58 -6.27
C VAL A 35 -8.37 -6.42 -5.08
N VAL A 36 -9.64 -6.84 -5.04
CA VAL A 36 -10.13 -7.74 -3.99
C VAL A 36 -9.80 -9.17 -4.37
N ALA A 37 -8.79 -9.73 -3.73
CA ALA A 37 -8.47 -11.14 -3.88
C ALA A 37 -9.58 -12.02 -3.29
N THR A 38 -9.93 -13.09 -4.00
CA THR A 38 -10.98 -14.03 -3.63
C THR A 38 -10.59 -15.47 -3.97
N TYR A 39 -11.18 -16.44 -3.29
CA TYR A 39 -10.98 -17.88 -3.55
C TYR A 39 -11.33 -18.31 -4.97
N THR A 40 -12.20 -17.57 -5.66
CA THR A 40 -12.57 -17.88 -7.04
C THR A 40 -11.47 -17.57 -8.05
N LYS A 41 -10.38 -16.92 -7.60
CA LYS A 41 -9.23 -16.57 -8.42
C LYS A 41 -9.61 -15.79 -9.70
N LYS A 42 -10.63 -14.93 -9.59
CA LYS A 42 -11.11 -14.10 -10.71
C LYS A 42 -11.14 -12.63 -10.28
N LEU A 43 -10.50 -11.78 -11.05
CA LEU A 43 -10.63 -10.34 -10.91
C LEU A 43 -11.97 -9.89 -11.51
N LYS A 44 -12.61 -8.90 -10.89
CA LYS A 44 -13.74 -8.21 -11.49
C LYS A 44 -13.30 -7.46 -12.75
N SER A 45 -14.19 -7.29 -13.70
CA SER A 45 -13.87 -6.63 -14.97
C SER A 45 -13.27 -5.24 -14.79
N ARG A 46 -13.69 -4.48 -13.76
CA ARG A 46 -13.14 -3.17 -13.44
C ARG A 46 -11.72 -3.30 -12.90
N GLU A 47 -11.51 -4.16 -11.90
CA GLU A 47 -10.19 -4.41 -11.29
C GLU A 47 -9.18 -4.88 -12.35
N LYS A 48 -9.61 -5.77 -13.25
CA LYS A 48 -8.78 -6.22 -14.37
C LYS A 48 -8.36 -5.06 -15.27
N ARG A 49 -9.31 -4.19 -15.69
CA ARG A 49 -8.99 -3.02 -16.52
C ARG A 49 -8.00 -2.06 -15.82
N ASP A 50 -8.11 -1.91 -14.51
CA ASP A 50 -7.24 -1.03 -13.74
C ASP A 50 -5.78 -1.51 -13.67
N VAL A 51 -5.53 -2.80 -13.90
CA VAL A 51 -4.19 -3.40 -13.82
C VAL A 51 -3.64 -3.92 -15.16
N LEU A 52 -4.39 -3.82 -16.27
CA LEU A 52 -3.89 -4.23 -17.58
C LEU A 52 -2.71 -3.33 -18.01
N PRO A 53 -1.59 -3.90 -18.49
CA PRO A 53 -0.42 -3.13 -18.90
C PRO A 53 -0.72 -2.06 -19.94
N GLU A 54 -1.54 -2.37 -20.94
CA GLU A 54 -1.94 -1.43 -21.99
C GLU A 54 -2.69 -0.20 -21.44
N ASN A 55 -3.42 -0.35 -20.34
CA ASN A 55 -4.12 0.75 -19.68
C ASN A 55 -3.21 1.58 -18.76
N ASN A 56 -2.00 1.10 -18.49
CA ASN A 56 -1.03 1.74 -17.61
C ASN A 56 0.29 2.08 -18.34
N ALA A 57 0.30 1.98 -19.67
CA ALA A 57 1.49 2.24 -20.46
C ALA A 57 2.04 3.66 -20.20
N GLY A 58 3.32 3.74 -19.83
CA GLY A 58 4.01 4.99 -19.52
C GLY A 58 3.68 5.60 -18.16
N VAL A 59 2.75 5.02 -17.37
CA VAL A 59 2.41 5.48 -16.03
C VAL A 59 3.07 4.56 -14.99
N PRO A 60 3.93 5.06 -14.10
CA PRO A 60 4.56 4.26 -13.06
C PRO A 60 3.50 3.77 -12.06
N THR A 61 2.98 2.58 -12.28
CA THR A 61 1.81 2.06 -11.55
C THR A 61 2.20 0.91 -10.63
N ILE A 62 1.75 0.96 -9.37
CA ILE A 62 1.89 -0.10 -8.37
C ILE A 62 0.50 -0.67 -8.07
N PRO A 63 0.23 -1.95 -8.39
CA PRO A 63 -1.04 -2.58 -8.05
C PRO A 63 -1.18 -2.78 -6.54
N GLN A 64 -2.40 -2.52 -6.03
CA GLN A 64 -2.73 -2.76 -4.63
C GLN A 64 -3.71 -3.92 -4.47
N ILE A 65 -3.45 -4.82 -3.52
CA ILE A 65 -4.31 -5.98 -3.20
C ILE A 65 -4.95 -5.78 -1.82
N LEU A 66 -6.23 -6.14 -1.71
CA LEU A 66 -7.00 -6.18 -0.47
C LEU A 66 -7.42 -7.62 -0.16
N THR A 67 -6.82 -8.23 0.84
CA THR A 67 -7.19 -9.53 1.39
C THR A 67 -6.64 -9.70 2.80
N ASN A 68 -7.10 -10.73 3.51
CA ASN A 68 -6.54 -11.22 4.76
C ASN A 68 -6.15 -12.71 4.67
N HIS A 69 -6.05 -13.25 3.46
CA HIS A 69 -5.63 -14.62 3.18
C HIS A 69 -4.37 -14.61 2.31
N ALA A 70 -3.27 -15.17 2.82
CA ALA A 70 -1.98 -15.17 2.12
C ALA A 70 -2.03 -15.89 0.77
N GLU A 71 -2.74 -17.01 0.68
CA GLU A 71 -2.90 -17.74 -0.59
C GLU A 71 -3.63 -16.92 -1.67
N GLU A 72 -4.66 -16.16 -1.27
CA GLU A 72 -5.35 -15.24 -2.18
C GLU A 72 -4.43 -14.13 -2.64
N PHE A 73 -3.63 -13.55 -1.71
CA PHE A 73 -2.63 -12.54 -2.03
C PHE A 73 -1.62 -13.07 -3.05
N LEU A 74 -1.00 -14.20 -2.76
CA LEU A 74 0.04 -14.80 -3.60
C LEU A 74 -0.49 -15.21 -4.97
N PHE A 75 -1.74 -15.67 -5.06
CA PHE A 75 -2.37 -15.92 -6.34
C PHE A 75 -2.51 -14.64 -7.18
N CYS A 76 -3.04 -13.56 -6.61
CA CYS A 76 -3.16 -12.28 -7.29
C CYS A 76 -1.78 -11.70 -7.64
N ALA A 77 -0.80 -11.82 -6.74
CA ALA A 77 0.56 -11.34 -6.96
C ALA A 77 1.24 -12.03 -8.16
N ARG A 78 1.08 -13.37 -8.30
CA ARG A 78 1.56 -14.10 -9.48
C ARG A 78 0.93 -13.58 -10.76
N TYR A 79 -0.38 -13.39 -10.77
CA TYR A 79 -1.10 -12.87 -11.92
C TYR A 79 -0.62 -11.46 -12.31
N LEU A 80 -0.36 -10.60 -11.32
CA LEU A 80 0.16 -9.25 -11.56
C LEU A 80 1.64 -9.26 -12.00
N ALA A 81 2.44 -10.19 -11.49
CA ALA A 81 3.83 -10.39 -11.94
C ALA A 81 3.91 -10.81 -13.42
N GLU A 82 2.94 -11.62 -13.91
CA GLU A 82 2.82 -11.96 -15.34
C GLU A 82 2.58 -10.71 -16.22
N PHE A 83 2.02 -9.64 -15.66
CA PHE A 83 1.88 -8.35 -16.31
C PHE A 83 3.13 -7.45 -16.22
N GLY A 84 4.19 -7.93 -15.55
CA GLY A 84 5.46 -7.21 -15.42
C GLY A 84 5.54 -6.27 -14.21
N TYR A 85 4.58 -6.30 -13.29
CA TYR A 85 4.63 -5.46 -12.08
C TYR A 85 5.70 -5.97 -11.09
N PRO A 86 6.77 -5.19 -10.83
CA PRO A 86 7.86 -5.62 -9.96
C PRO A 86 7.57 -5.41 -8.47
N GLU A 87 6.50 -4.69 -8.17
CA GLU A 87 6.09 -4.38 -6.82
C GLU A 87 4.57 -4.52 -6.68
N ILE A 88 4.15 -5.12 -5.58
CA ILE A 88 2.74 -5.30 -5.20
C ILE A 88 2.52 -4.68 -3.83
N ASN A 89 1.52 -3.81 -3.74
CA ASN A 89 1.17 -3.16 -2.49
C ASN A 89 0.05 -3.90 -1.76
N LEU A 90 0.20 -4.09 -0.45
CA LEU A 90 -0.82 -4.67 0.41
C LEU A 90 -1.62 -3.56 1.12
N ASN A 91 -2.95 -3.63 1.06
CA ASN A 91 -3.83 -2.70 1.75
C ASN A 91 -4.16 -3.19 3.17
N LEU A 92 -3.58 -2.53 4.17
CA LEU A 92 -3.91 -2.68 5.60
C LEU A 92 -4.52 -1.39 6.19
N GLY A 93 -4.97 -0.46 5.33
CA GLY A 93 -5.46 0.86 5.77
C GLY A 93 -6.92 1.17 5.45
N CYS A 94 -7.61 0.40 4.59
CA CYS A 94 -9.00 0.69 4.22
C CYS A 94 -9.93 0.61 5.45
N PRO A 95 -10.61 1.73 5.84
CA PRO A 95 -11.41 1.78 7.05
C PRO A 95 -12.90 1.43 6.84
N VAL A 96 -13.30 1.09 5.62
CA VAL A 96 -14.70 0.87 5.24
C VAL A 96 -15.29 -0.31 6.03
N GLY A 97 -16.45 -0.12 6.66
CA GLY A 97 -17.09 -1.11 7.54
C GLY A 97 -17.29 -2.49 6.90
N THR A 98 -17.70 -2.56 5.63
CA THR A 98 -17.88 -3.83 4.91
C THR A 98 -16.56 -4.57 4.61
N VAL A 99 -15.44 -3.87 4.65
CA VAL A 99 -14.07 -4.41 4.52
C VAL A 99 -13.59 -4.90 5.88
N THR A 100 -13.65 -4.01 6.88
CA THR A 100 -13.11 -4.27 8.23
C THR A 100 -13.89 -5.33 8.99
N ALA A 101 -15.21 -5.46 8.75
CA ALA A 101 -16.03 -6.54 9.33
C ALA A 101 -15.58 -7.95 8.87
N LYS A 102 -14.83 -8.03 7.77
CA LYS A 102 -14.24 -9.28 7.26
C LYS A 102 -12.77 -9.44 7.64
N GLY A 103 -12.25 -8.64 8.57
CA GLY A 103 -10.84 -8.64 8.96
C GLY A 103 -9.87 -8.14 7.88
N LYS A 104 -10.36 -7.51 6.79
CA LYS A 104 -9.53 -6.99 5.69
C LYS A 104 -9.22 -5.49 5.89
N GLY A 105 -8.22 -4.99 5.18
CA GLY A 105 -7.80 -3.60 5.32
C GLY A 105 -7.39 -3.27 6.75
N SER A 106 -7.82 -2.12 7.30
CA SER A 106 -7.51 -1.78 8.68
C SER A 106 -8.16 -2.70 9.73
N GLY A 107 -9.06 -3.59 9.33
CA GLY A 107 -9.60 -4.63 10.22
C GLY A 107 -8.54 -5.62 10.73
N MET A 108 -7.45 -5.80 9.97
CA MET A 108 -6.33 -6.66 10.35
C MET A 108 -5.49 -6.05 11.50
N LEU A 109 -5.50 -4.73 11.65
CA LEU A 109 -4.74 -4.04 12.69
C LEU A 109 -5.22 -4.34 14.12
N LYS A 110 -6.40 -4.95 14.26
CA LYS A 110 -6.93 -5.39 15.56
C LYS A 110 -6.16 -6.54 16.21
N ASN A 111 -5.44 -7.31 15.40
CA ASN A 111 -4.76 -8.51 15.87
C ASN A 111 -3.35 -8.56 15.25
N PRO A 112 -2.34 -7.96 15.93
CA PRO A 112 -0.96 -7.95 15.46
C PRO A 112 -0.38 -9.35 15.25
N GLU A 113 -0.77 -10.35 16.06
CA GLU A 113 -0.28 -11.73 15.89
C GLU A 113 -0.83 -12.40 14.62
N GLU A 114 -2.09 -12.13 14.26
CA GLU A 114 -2.67 -12.62 13.01
C GLU A 114 -2.03 -11.92 11.80
N MET A 115 -1.78 -10.62 11.93
CA MET A 115 -1.07 -9.82 10.93
C MET A 115 0.36 -10.36 10.72
N ASP A 116 1.06 -10.70 11.79
CA ASP A 116 2.40 -11.29 11.74
C ASP A 116 2.41 -12.60 10.96
N ARG A 117 1.52 -13.54 11.30
CA ARG A 117 1.38 -14.81 10.57
C ARG A 117 1.06 -14.61 9.09
N PHE A 118 0.18 -13.65 8.80
CA PHE A 118 -0.20 -13.32 7.43
C PHE A 118 0.98 -12.74 6.64
N LEU A 119 1.71 -11.76 7.20
CA LEU A 119 2.88 -11.14 6.56
C LEU A 119 4.00 -12.16 6.36
N ASN A 120 4.24 -13.04 7.32
CA ASN A 120 5.22 -14.12 7.16
C ASN A 120 4.91 -14.97 5.92
N ALA A 121 3.68 -15.48 5.83
CA ALA A 121 3.28 -16.31 4.69
C ALA A 121 3.31 -15.56 3.35
N VAL A 122 2.97 -14.26 3.34
CA VAL A 122 3.04 -13.42 2.14
C VAL A 122 4.48 -13.21 1.71
N CYS A 123 5.38 -12.84 2.61
CA CYS A 123 6.77 -12.55 2.28
C CYS A 123 7.52 -13.81 1.83
N GLU A 124 7.38 -14.93 2.56
CA GLU A 124 7.96 -16.22 2.15
C GLU A 124 7.47 -16.66 0.77
N GLY A 125 6.16 -16.53 0.50
CA GLY A 125 5.61 -16.90 -0.80
C GLY A 125 5.99 -15.95 -1.93
N ALA A 126 6.22 -14.68 -1.65
CA ALA A 126 6.60 -13.67 -2.62
C ALA A 126 8.01 -13.89 -3.18
N GLU A 127 8.94 -14.46 -2.40
CA GLU A 127 10.29 -14.81 -2.87
C GLU A 127 10.27 -15.79 -4.06
N GLN A 128 9.20 -16.58 -4.19
CA GLN A 128 9.02 -17.55 -5.27
C GLN A 128 8.31 -16.96 -6.51
N ILE A 129 7.90 -15.70 -6.44
CA ILE A 129 7.22 -15.01 -7.55
C ILE A 129 8.22 -14.05 -8.18
N THR A 130 8.59 -14.32 -9.42
CA THR A 130 9.62 -13.53 -10.11
C THR A 130 9.01 -12.71 -11.25
N VAL A 131 9.67 -11.61 -11.56
CA VAL A 131 9.39 -10.74 -12.70
C VAL A 131 10.69 -10.47 -13.44
N THR A 132 10.59 -10.33 -14.76
CA THR A 132 11.72 -9.90 -15.58
C THR A 132 11.69 -8.38 -15.69
N GLY A 133 12.72 -7.71 -15.17
CA GLY A 133 12.87 -6.27 -15.28
C GLY A 133 13.17 -5.81 -16.70
N GLU A 134 13.11 -4.50 -16.93
CA GLU A 134 13.45 -3.89 -18.24
C GLU A 134 14.91 -4.16 -18.67
N ASP A 135 15.78 -4.38 -17.70
CA ASP A 135 17.19 -4.76 -17.92
C ASP A 135 17.38 -6.26 -18.23
N GLY A 136 16.30 -7.03 -18.36
CA GLY A 136 16.30 -8.47 -18.60
C GLY A 136 16.64 -9.33 -17.37
N ARG A 137 16.86 -8.74 -16.20
CA ARG A 137 17.15 -9.50 -14.97
C ARG A 137 15.85 -10.04 -14.38
N VAL A 138 15.93 -11.30 -13.98
CA VAL A 138 14.85 -11.95 -13.22
C VAL A 138 15.07 -11.70 -11.73
N GLN A 139 14.07 -11.16 -11.06
CA GLN A 139 14.13 -10.84 -9.64
C GLN A 139 12.80 -11.15 -8.95
N PRO A 140 12.80 -11.47 -7.65
CA PRO A 140 11.55 -11.60 -6.89
C PRO A 140 10.76 -10.30 -6.91
N ILE A 141 9.43 -10.41 -6.83
CA ILE A 141 8.59 -9.23 -6.63
C ILE A 141 8.86 -8.61 -5.25
N ARG A 142 8.68 -7.30 -5.17
CA ARG A 142 8.74 -6.58 -3.90
C ARG A 142 7.34 -6.41 -3.32
N ILE A 143 7.26 -6.46 -1.99
CA ILE A 143 6.02 -6.21 -1.25
C ILE A 143 6.16 -4.88 -0.51
N SER A 144 5.23 -3.97 -0.77
CA SER A 144 5.04 -2.77 0.05
C SER A 144 3.71 -2.83 0.79
N VAL A 145 3.57 -2.08 1.86
CA VAL A 145 2.37 -2.05 2.69
C VAL A 145 1.84 -0.63 2.81
N LYS A 146 0.52 -0.44 2.67
CA LYS A 146 -0.13 0.81 3.03
C LYS A 146 -1.05 0.57 4.23
N THR A 147 -0.74 1.23 5.35
CA THR A 147 -1.37 1.03 6.65
C THR A 147 -1.92 2.32 7.28
N ARG A 148 -2.49 2.18 8.47
CA ARG A 148 -2.84 3.23 9.43
C ARG A 148 -2.10 3.01 10.75
N LEU A 149 -2.21 3.95 11.69
CA LEU A 149 -1.57 3.88 13.01
C LEU A 149 -2.16 2.80 13.92
N GLY A 150 -3.38 2.35 13.65
CA GLY A 150 -4.04 1.34 14.48
C GLY A 150 -5.54 1.31 14.21
N TRP A 151 -6.25 0.60 15.08
CA TRP A 151 -7.71 0.48 15.05
C TRP A 151 -8.40 1.62 15.81
N GLU A 152 -8.04 1.84 17.07
CA GLU A 152 -8.66 2.80 17.97
C GLU A 152 -7.73 3.92 18.39
N ASP A 153 -6.51 3.57 18.82
CA ASP A 153 -5.56 4.49 19.42
C ASP A 153 -4.24 4.55 18.64
N PRO A 154 -3.67 5.73 18.42
CA PRO A 154 -2.37 5.88 17.73
C PRO A 154 -1.21 5.12 18.42
N SER A 155 -1.27 4.91 19.72
CA SER A 155 -0.24 4.16 20.47
C SER A 155 -0.15 2.68 20.08
N GLU A 156 -1.20 2.11 19.46
CA GLU A 156 -1.18 0.75 18.91
C GLU A 156 -0.11 0.61 17.82
N PHE A 157 0.32 1.72 17.24
CA PHE A 157 1.27 1.71 16.12
C PHE A 157 2.65 1.19 16.52
N GLU A 158 3.08 1.34 17.76
CA GLU A 158 4.37 0.83 18.26
C GLU A 158 4.46 -0.70 18.12
N GLU A 159 3.38 -1.41 18.47
CA GLU A 159 3.30 -2.85 18.33
C GLU A 159 3.22 -3.27 16.85
N LEU A 160 2.37 -2.60 16.07
CA LEU A 160 2.23 -2.86 14.64
C LEU A 160 3.55 -2.61 13.88
N LEU A 161 4.28 -1.55 14.22
CA LEU A 161 5.57 -1.24 13.63
C LEU A 161 6.59 -2.35 13.93
N SER A 162 6.59 -2.86 15.16
CA SER A 162 7.44 -3.98 15.54
C SER A 162 7.15 -5.28 14.78
N VAL A 163 5.93 -5.44 14.26
CA VAL A 163 5.60 -6.53 13.33
C VAL A 163 6.15 -6.24 11.95
N TYR A 164 5.91 -5.04 11.39
CA TYR A 164 6.38 -4.70 10.04
C TYR A 164 7.89 -4.81 9.89
N GLU A 165 8.66 -4.41 10.90
CA GLU A 165 10.13 -4.45 10.91
C GLU A 165 10.72 -5.88 10.76
N ARG A 166 9.95 -6.92 10.98
CA ARG A 166 10.39 -8.32 10.84
C ARG A 166 10.48 -8.78 9.39
N TYR A 167 9.89 -8.02 8.47
CA TYR A 167 9.70 -8.44 7.08
C TYR A 167 10.45 -7.55 6.10
N PRO A 168 10.95 -8.09 4.97
CA PRO A 168 11.68 -7.34 3.96
C PRO A 168 10.72 -6.51 3.08
N LEU A 169 9.95 -5.62 3.69
CA LEU A 169 9.05 -4.73 2.98
C LEU A 169 9.87 -3.70 2.20
N SER A 170 9.51 -3.50 0.92
CA SER A 170 10.16 -2.48 0.10
C SER A 170 9.80 -1.06 0.53
N GLU A 171 8.62 -0.89 1.12
CA GLU A 171 8.14 0.39 1.61
C GLU A 171 6.96 0.20 2.58
N LEU A 172 6.90 1.03 3.62
CA LEU A 172 5.77 1.16 4.53
C LEU A 172 5.15 2.55 4.38
N ILE A 173 3.92 2.61 3.83
CA ILE A 173 3.18 3.86 3.60
C ILE A 173 2.17 4.02 4.73
N ILE A 174 2.33 5.07 5.54
CA ILE A 174 1.55 5.28 6.75
C ILE A 174 0.55 6.42 6.53
N HIS A 175 -0.74 6.13 6.66
CA HIS A 175 -1.73 7.16 6.89
C HIS A 175 -1.76 7.46 8.39
N ALA A 176 -1.28 8.61 8.79
CA ALA A 176 -1.08 9.00 10.20
C ALA A 176 -2.41 9.30 10.92
N ARG A 177 -3.35 8.35 10.89
CA ARG A 177 -4.62 8.30 11.61
C ARG A 177 -4.97 6.85 11.92
N THR A 178 -5.77 6.65 12.97
CA THR A 178 -6.37 5.34 13.26
C THR A 178 -7.54 5.02 12.33
N ARG A 179 -8.05 3.80 12.40
CA ARG A 179 -9.28 3.42 11.68
C ARG A 179 -10.50 4.19 12.20
N GLN A 180 -10.61 4.42 13.50
CA GLN A 180 -11.76 5.12 14.09
C GLN A 180 -11.85 6.59 13.67
N GLU A 181 -10.72 7.24 13.51
CA GLU A 181 -10.67 8.64 13.06
C GLU A 181 -11.16 8.82 11.63
N LEU A 182 -11.05 7.78 10.79
CA LEU A 182 -11.35 7.85 9.36
C LEU A 182 -10.50 8.93 8.66
N TYR A 183 -11.10 10.10 8.41
CA TYR A 183 -10.48 11.30 7.84
C TYR A 183 -10.70 12.55 8.70
N ARG A 184 -11.18 12.37 9.94
CA ARG A 184 -11.46 13.48 10.87
C ARG A 184 -10.20 13.87 11.63
N GLY A 185 -10.18 15.10 12.13
CA GLY A 185 -9.05 15.60 12.90
C GLY A 185 -7.79 15.87 12.08
N ARG A 186 -6.70 16.17 12.76
CA ARG A 186 -5.38 16.33 12.17
C ARG A 186 -4.66 14.98 12.16
N PRO A 187 -3.79 14.72 11.16
CA PRO A 187 -2.91 13.55 11.22
C PRO A 187 -1.98 13.60 12.45
N GLU A 188 -1.71 12.44 13.03
CA GLU A 188 -0.79 12.27 14.16
C GLU A 188 0.66 12.22 13.64
N LEU A 189 1.21 13.39 13.30
CA LEU A 189 2.53 13.51 12.68
C LEU A 189 3.68 13.09 13.61
N GLU A 190 3.49 13.18 14.94
CA GLU A 190 4.48 12.73 15.92
C GLU A 190 4.67 11.21 15.84
N GLU A 191 3.59 10.43 15.77
CA GLU A 191 3.66 8.98 15.62
C GLU A 191 4.31 8.58 14.28
N PHE A 192 3.97 9.32 13.21
CA PHE A 192 4.66 9.14 11.94
C PHE A 192 6.16 9.43 12.05
N ALA A 193 6.55 10.53 12.69
CA ALA A 193 7.96 10.91 12.83
C ALA A 193 8.75 9.87 13.66
N LYS A 194 8.16 9.32 14.72
CA LYS A 194 8.77 8.22 15.50
C LYS A 194 9.07 7.01 14.62
N ALA A 195 8.08 6.55 13.85
CA ALA A 195 8.25 5.43 12.93
C ALA A 195 9.34 5.73 11.88
N TYR A 196 9.30 6.92 11.31
CA TYR A 196 10.29 7.36 10.32
C TYR A 196 11.72 7.29 10.85
N HIS A 197 11.96 7.82 12.05
CA HIS A 197 13.29 7.83 12.66
C HIS A 197 13.73 6.43 13.10
N ARG A 198 12.83 5.59 13.51
CA ARG A 198 13.12 4.21 13.90
C ARG A 198 13.57 3.36 12.71
N GLU A 199 12.85 3.44 11.59
CA GLU A 199 13.13 2.69 10.36
C GLU A 199 14.39 3.19 9.62
N ASN A 200 14.60 4.51 9.62
CA ASN A 200 15.56 5.14 8.71
C ASN A 200 16.74 5.80 9.43
N GLY A 201 16.72 5.90 10.76
CA GLY A 201 17.65 6.72 11.50
C GLY A 201 17.54 8.22 11.15
N PRO A 202 18.48 9.06 11.56
CA PRO A 202 18.40 10.51 11.33
C PRO A 202 18.58 10.95 9.87
N ALA A 203 18.79 10.04 8.93
CA ALA A 203 19.04 10.34 7.51
C ALA A 203 18.18 9.56 6.49
N GLY A 204 17.15 8.84 6.94
CA GLY A 204 16.33 7.99 6.04
C GLY A 204 15.28 8.75 5.22
N SER A 205 14.79 8.13 4.13
CA SER A 205 13.75 8.69 3.25
C SER A 205 12.42 7.97 3.44
N ALA A 206 11.43 8.55 4.13
CA ALA A 206 10.06 8.04 4.17
C ALA A 206 9.13 8.80 3.22
N SER A 207 8.13 8.13 2.69
CA SER A 207 7.04 8.74 1.94
C SER A 207 5.79 8.89 2.80
N VAL A 208 5.31 10.10 2.97
CA VAL A 208 4.03 10.40 3.65
C VAL A 208 2.91 10.35 2.64
N ALA A 209 1.89 9.52 2.87
CA ALA A 209 0.66 9.58 2.10
C ALA A 209 -0.29 10.60 2.74
N GLU A 210 -0.38 11.81 2.19
CA GLU A 210 -1.42 12.76 2.55
C GLU A 210 -2.74 12.39 1.86
N GLY A 211 -3.79 12.23 2.68
CA GLY A 211 -5.16 12.16 2.16
C GLY A 211 -5.60 13.55 1.66
N ALA A 212 -6.34 13.57 0.56
CA ALA A 212 -6.86 14.77 -0.08
C ALA A 212 -7.84 15.52 0.85
N ASP A 213 -7.34 16.30 1.77
CA ASP A 213 -8.13 17.33 2.45
C ASP A 213 -7.29 18.27 3.31
N SER A 214 -6.26 18.86 2.75
CA SER A 214 -5.68 20.14 3.20
C SER A 214 -4.39 20.40 2.43
N GLY A 215 -4.27 21.55 1.80
CA GLY A 215 -3.05 22.02 1.16
C GLY A 215 -1.93 22.26 2.19
N PHE A 216 -1.35 21.18 2.69
CA PHE A 216 -0.19 21.23 3.58
C PHE A 216 1.02 20.67 2.84
N SER A 217 1.85 21.57 2.33
CA SER A 217 3.17 21.19 1.83
C SER A 217 4.09 20.89 3.00
N ALA A 218 4.88 19.83 2.89
CA ALA A 218 5.89 19.41 3.87
C ALA A 218 7.03 20.44 4.10
N GLU A 219 6.96 21.63 3.51
CA GLU A 219 7.97 22.69 3.61
C GLU A 219 7.87 23.55 4.86
N LYS A 220 6.97 23.29 5.80
CA LYS A 220 6.79 24.12 7.01
C LYS A 220 7.18 23.46 8.33
N CYS A 221 8.04 22.48 8.32
CA CYS A 221 8.64 21.93 9.54
C CYS A 221 10.14 22.22 9.62
N THR A 222 10.54 23.44 9.26
CA THR A 222 11.84 24.01 9.64
C THR A 222 11.59 25.39 10.22
N ASP A 223 11.36 25.42 11.54
CA ASP A 223 11.76 26.51 12.45
C ASP A 223 11.75 25.95 13.89
#